data_2fe10e4f1c2fb3caf49343c0a88d0454
#
_entry.id   2fe10e4f1c2fb3caf49343c0a88d0454
#
_cell.length_a   1.000
_cell.length_b   1.000
_cell.length_c   1.000
_cell.angle_alpha   90.00
_cell.angle_beta   90.00
_cell.angle_gamma   90.00
#
_symmetry.space_group_name_H-M   'P 1'
#
loop_
_entity.id
_entity.type
_entity.pdbx_description
1 polymer ?
#
loop_
_entity_poly.entity_id
_entity_poly.type
_entity_poly.pdbx_seq_one_letter_code
_entity_poly.pdbx_strand_id
1 'polypeptide(L)'
;MYFDEKGRSMNKAALVADVSPLPPGYSGSIRVTNAHSHIEGNVAILSYDMDEKETEFGQDLKARYHATDTWMRRNGEWQIVAGQVLRYYEDPAPGLVDSKNFAAYAGTYQVAPGNTLVISREGGQLYRQRGERPKEELIPEAPDIFFRKGVEGRILFRRGENGKVEELIDRRNNEDVIWKKVP
;
A
#
# COMPACT_ATOMS: atom_id res chain seq x y z
N MET A 1 11.33 22.47 7.36
CA MET A 1 10.29 21.54 7.83
C MET A 1 10.26 20.35 6.87
N TYR A 2 10.21 19.15 7.39
CA TYR A 2 10.23 17.92 6.60
C TYR A 2 9.12 16.99 7.07
N PHE A 3 8.45 16.29 6.14
CA PHE A 3 7.47 15.27 6.44
C PHE A 3 7.95 13.93 5.89
N ASP A 4 8.03 12.93 6.77
CA ASP A 4 8.34 11.56 6.37
C ASP A 4 7.15 10.85 5.72
N GLU A 5 7.35 9.62 5.25
CA GLU A 5 6.32 8.80 4.58
C GLU A 5 5.13 8.42 5.49
N LYS A 6 5.25 8.63 6.80
CA LYS A 6 4.20 8.42 7.81
C LYS A 6 3.48 9.73 8.18
N GLY A 7 3.86 10.86 7.54
CA GLY A 7 3.31 12.18 7.84
C GLY A 7 3.84 12.81 9.13
N ARG A 8 4.91 12.27 9.73
CA ARG A 8 5.55 12.84 10.90
C ARG A 8 6.34 14.08 10.50
N SER A 9 6.07 15.20 11.15
CA SER A 9 6.81 16.45 10.94
C SER A 9 8.11 16.45 11.70
N MET A 10 9.21 16.82 11.02
CA MET A 10 10.55 16.93 11.59
C MET A 10 11.16 18.29 11.29
N ASN A 11 11.90 18.83 12.27
CA ASN A 11 12.79 19.97 12.06
C ASN A 11 14.20 19.46 11.66
N LYS A 12 15.11 20.38 11.32
CA LYS A 12 16.48 20.02 10.89
C LYS A 12 17.22 19.19 11.95
N ALA A 13 17.10 19.54 13.23
CA ALA A 13 17.81 18.85 14.29
C ALA A 13 17.31 17.39 14.43
N ALA A 14 15.99 17.19 14.39
CA ALA A 14 15.39 15.85 14.42
C ALA A 14 15.79 15.03 13.19
N LEU A 15 15.75 15.62 11.99
CA LEU A 15 16.13 14.94 10.76
C LEU A 15 17.60 14.50 10.77
N VAL A 16 18.50 15.37 11.25
CA VAL A 16 19.93 15.03 11.35
C VAL A 16 20.18 13.96 12.42
N ALA A 17 19.45 14.00 13.54
CA ALA A 17 19.58 13.01 14.60
C ALA A 17 19.05 11.61 14.19
N ASP A 18 18.13 11.56 13.24
CA ASP A 18 17.57 10.31 12.71
C ASP A 18 18.54 9.60 11.73
N VAL A 19 19.53 10.33 11.20
CA VAL A 19 20.56 9.76 10.32
C VAL A 19 21.56 8.96 11.16
N SER A 20 21.51 7.64 11.04
CA SER A 20 22.43 6.71 11.72
C SER A 20 22.88 5.62 10.77
N PRO A 21 24.06 5.02 10.98
CA PRO A 21 24.45 3.82 10.25
C PRO A 21 23.42 2.70 10.43
N LEU A 22 23.21 1.91 9.41
CA LEU A 22 22.38 0.72 9.51
C LEU A 22 22.97 -0.25 10.57
N PRO A 23 22.12 -0.88 11.39
CA PRO A 23 22.59 -1.84 12.38
C PRO A 23 23.18 -3.10 11.72
N PRO A 24 23.95 -3.93 12.44
CA PRO A 24 24.45 -5.20 11.93
C PRO A 24 23.31 -6.09 11.43
N GLY A 25 23.50 -6.72 10.25
CA GLY A 25 22.49 -7.54 9.60
C GLY A 25 21.61 -6.78 8.59
N TYR A 26 21.75 -5.46 8.55
CA TYR A 26 21.06 -4.60 7.59
C TYR A 26 22.03 -4.04 6.56
N SER A 27 21.58 -3.95 5.33
CA SER A 27 22.24 -3.22 4.25
C SER A 27 21.19 -2.68 3.29
N GLY A 28 21.52 -1.64 2.54
CA GLY A 28 20.55 -1.08 1.62
C GLY A 28 21.13 -0.07 0.65
N SER A 29 20.33 0.31 -0.31
CA SER A 29 20.63 1.38 -1.27
C SER A 29 19.37 2.09 -1.69
N ILE A 30 19.48 3.38 -1.96
CA ILE A 30 18.44 4.20 -2.55
C ILE A 30 18.94 4.70 -3.89
N ARG A 31 18.14 4.53 -4.93
CA ARG A 31 18.41 5.06 -6.27
C ARG A 31 17.38 6.14 -6.59
N VAL A 32 17.85 7.35 -6.86
CA VAL A 32 17.00 8.45 -7.34
C VAL A 32 16.72 8.26 -8.83
N THR A 33 15.45 8.40 -9.22
CA THR A 33 14.96 8.31 -10.60
C THR A 33 13.93 9.41 -10.86
N ASN A 34 13.60 9.66 -12.11
CA ASN A 34 12.56 10.60 -12.54
C ASN A 34 12.68 12.00 -11.91
N ALA A 35 13.91 12.49 -11.78
CA ALA A 35 14.17 13.79 -11.16
C ALA A 35 13.80 14.94 -12.11
N HIS A 36 12.96 15.86 -11.63
CA HIS A 36 12.56 17.08 -12.30
C HIS A 36 12.79 18.26 -11.37
N SER A 37 13.26 19.38 -11.93
CA SER A 37 13.45 20.60 -11.16
C SER A 37 12.78 21.79 -11.85
N HIS A 38 12.25 22.69 -11.00
CA HIS A 38 11.78 24.00 -11.43
C HIS A 38 12.46 25.06 -10.56
N ILE A 39 13.13 26.03 -11.23
CA ILE A 39 13.90 27.06 -10.55
C ILE A 39 13.35 28.43 -10.93
N GLU A 40 13.04 29.23 -9.90
CA GLU A 40 12.61 30.62 -10.06
C GLU A 40 13.38 31.51 -9.07
N GLY A 41 14.26 32.34 -9.62
CA GLY A 41 15.13 33.22 -8.82
C GLY A 41 16.00 32.44 -7.84
N ASN A 42 15.74 32.63 -6.55
CA ASN A 42 16.45 31.96 -5.46
C ASN A 42 15.71 30.76 -4.84
N VAL A 43 14.63 30.31 -5.48
CA VAL A 43 13.84 29.14 -5.07
C VAL A 43 13.92 28.05 -6.12
N ALA A 44 14.08 26.81 -5.69
CA ALA A 44 13.99 25.62 -6.55
C ALA A 44 13.08 24.59 -5.90
N ILE A 45 12.25 23.95 -6.72
CA ILE A 45 11.46 22.78 -6.36
C ILE A 45 12.08 21.60 -7.09
N LEU A 46 12.39 20.54 -6.36
CA LEU A 46 12.89 19.27 -6.88
C LEU A 46 11.87 18.17 -6.57
N SER A 47 11.43 17.47 -7.61
CA SER A 47 10.51 16.35 -7.54
C SER A 47 11.22 15.11 -8.11
N TYR A 48 11.21 13.99 -7.37
CA TYR A 48 11.94 12.78 -7.78
C TYR A 48 11.37 11.52 -7.14
N ASP A 49 11.62 10.39 -7.78
CA ASP A 49 11.32 9.08 -7.23
C ASP A 49 12.57 8.48 -6.59
N MET A 50 12.36 7.63 -5.58
CA MET A 50 13.40 6.85 -4.93
C MET A 50 13.01 5.36 -4.96
N ASP A 51 13.88 4.54 -5.56
CA ASP A 51 13.79 3.08 -5.49
C ASP A 51 14.72 2.59 -4.37
N GLU A 52 14.15 2.06 -3.30
CA GLU A 52 14.86 1.48 -2.17
C GLU A 52 14.99 -0.02 -2.34
N LYS A 53 16.18 -0.51 -2.03
CA LYS A 53 16.44 -1.93 -1.78
C LYS A 53 17.08 -2.05 -0.43
N GLU A 54 16.52 -2.89 0.40
CA GLU A 54 17.03 -3.18 1.75
C GLU A 54 17.19 -4.68 1.89
N THR A 55 18.21 -5.10 2.61
CA THR A 55 18.40 -6.50 3.01
C THR A 55 18.42 -6.55 4.53
N GLU A 56 17.51 -7.30 5.10
CA GLU A 56 17.39 -7.56 6.53
C GLU A 56 17.69 -9.03 6.79
N PHE A 57 18.83 -9.31 7.45
CA PHE A 57 19.31 -10.68 7.74
C PHE A 57 19.24 -11.63 6.54
N GLY A 58 19.60 -11.13 5.33
CA GLY A 58 19.60 -11.90 4.09
C GLY A 58 18.24 -11.96 3.38
N GLN A 59 17.22 -11.27 3.85
CA GLN A 59 15.91 -11.15 3.22
C GLN A 59 15.80 -9.80 2.50
N ASP A 60 15.48 -9.83 1.21
CA ASP A 60 15.38 -8.61 0.39
C ASP A 60 14.00 -7.96 0.52
N LEU A 61 14.02 -6.68 0.84
CA LEU A 61 12.86 -5.79 0.88
C LEU A 61 13.00 -4.74 -0.22
N LYS A 62 11.87 -4.26 -0.71
CA LYS A 62 11.80 -3.20 -1.72
C LYS A 62 10.72 -2.21 -1.34
N ALA A 63 11.00 -0.94 -1.58
CA ALA A 63 10.00 0.11 -1.46
C ALA A 63 10.27 1.20 -2.50
N ARG A 64 9.23 1.93 -2.85
CA ARG A 64 9.33 3.10 -3.74
C ARG A 64 8.70 4.29 -3.07
N TYR A 65 9.32 5.43 -3.28
CA TYR A 65 8.88 6.70 -2.70
C TYR A 65 8.87 7.79 -3.76
N HIS A 66 8.02 8.78 -3.55
CA HIS A 66 8.08 10.06 -4.24
C HIS A 66 8.45 11.15 -3.24
N ALA A 67 9.42 11.97 -3.60
CA ALA A 67 9.85 13.09 -2.78
C ALA A 67 9.67 14.42 -3.53
N THR A 68 9.30 15.44 -2.77
CA THR A 68 9.29 16.82 -3.24
C THR A 68 10.02 17.70 -2.25
N ASP A 69 11.11 18.33 -2.69
CA ASP A 69 11.93 19.22 -1.89
C ASP A 69 11.84 20.65 -2.38
N THR A 70 11.76 21.58 -1.45
CA THR A 70 11.90 23.01 -1.72
C THR A 70 13.26 23.48 -1.22
N TRP A 71 14.01 24.09 -2.13
CA TRP A 71 15.32 24.63 -1.88
C TRP A 71 15.31 26.14 -2.00
N MET A 72 16.13 26.80 -1.18
CA MET A 72 16.32 28.25 -1.25
C MET A 72 17.82 28.55 -1.30
N ARG A 73 18.19 29.45 -2.22
CA ARG A 73 19.58 29.93 -2.34
C ARG A 73 19.80 31.08 -1.35
N ARG A 74 20.74 30.87 -0.41
CA ARG A 74 21.16 31.86 0.60
C ARG A 74 22.68 31.95 0.62
N ASN A 75 23.22 33.15 0.53
CA ASN A 75 24.68 33.39 0.54
C ASN A 75 25.42 32.58 -0.55
N GLY A 76 24.80 32.39 -1.72
CA GLY A 76 25.39 31.63 -2.81
C GLY A 76 25.14 30.11 -2.79
N GLU A 77 24.66 29.55 -1.68
CA GLU A 77 24.47 28.12 -1.49
C GLU A 77 22.98 27.73 -1.46
N TRP A 78 22.66 26.58 -2.07
CA TRP A 78 21.32 25.99 -2.03
C TRP A 78 21.13 25.23 -0.72
N GLN A 79 20.04 25.51 -0.01
CA GLN A 79 19.69 24.87 1.26
C GLN A 79 18.25 24.39 1.17
N ILE A 80 18.02 23.14 1.58
CA ILE A 80 16.66 22.59 1.69
C ILE A 80 15.92 23.30 2.82
N VAL A 81 14.72 23.79 2.53
CA VAL A 81 13.87 24.53 3.49
C VAL A 81 12.58 23.78 3.83
N ALA A 82 12.13 22.93 2.92
CA ALA A 82 11.01 22.03 3.16
C ALA A 82 11.17 20.78 2.30
N GLY A 83 10.62 19.66 2.74
CA GLY A 83 10.57 18.42 2.01
C GLY A 83 9.44 17.53 2.48
N GLN A 84 8.97 16.67 1.58
CA GLN A 84 7.96 15.67 1.86
C GLN A 84 8.27 14.40 1.09
N VAL A 85 8.09 13.27 1.76
CA VAL A 85 8.18 11.93 1.15
C VAL A 85 6.84 11.23 1.25
N LEU A 86 6.44 10.58 0.17
CA LEU A 86 5.27 9.70 0.10
C LEU A 86 5.75 8.31 -0.30
N ARG A 87 5.27 7.28 0.38
CA ARG A 87 5.49 5.91 -0.06
C ARG A 87 4.47 5.54 -1.14
N TYR A 88 4.93 4.98 -2.25
CA TYR A 88 4.03 4.40 -3.25
C TYR A 88 3.36 3.16 -2.68
N TYR A 89 2.06 3.05 -2.93
CA TYR A 89 1.38 1.78 -2.75
C TYR A 89 1.81 0.82 -3.88
N GLU A 90 2.18 -0.39 -3.51
CA GLU A 90 2.48 -1.48 -4.43
C GLU A 90 1.62 -2.69 -4.10
N ASP A 91 1.07 -3.30 -5.14
CA ASP A 91 0.31 -4.53 -4.97
C ASP A 91 1.21 -5.65 -4.44
N PRO A 92 0.72 -6.51 -3.54
CA PRO A 92 1.47 -7.69 -3.13
C PRO A 92 1.64 -8.66 -4.30
N ALA A 93 2.63 -9.53 -4.20
CA ALA A 93 2.78 -10.61 -5.15
C ALA A 93 1.57 -11.56 -5.06
N PRO A 94 0.97 -11.97 -6.21
CA PRO A 94 -0.07 -12.99 -6.19
C PRO A 94 0.44 -14.29 -5.58
N GLY A 95 -0.36 -14.87 -4.67
CA GLY A 95 -0.07 -16.14 -4.04
C GLY A 95 -0.60 -17.32 -4.85
N LEU A 96 -0.05 -18.49 -4.59
CA LEU A 96 -0.51 -19.75 -5.19
C LEU A 96 -1.66 -20.31 -4.35
N VAL A 97 -2.90 -20.14 -4.84
CA VAL A 97 -4.10 -20.65 -4.19
C VAL A 97 -4.87 -21.53 -5.18
N ASP A 98 -5.31 -22.72 -4.74
CA ASP A 98 -6.11 -23.61 -5.59
C ASP A 98 -7.49 -22.97 -5.87
N SER A 99 -7.73 -22.61 -7.13
CA SER A 99 -8.99 -22.00 -7.58
C SER A 99 -10.22 -22.90 -7.41
N LYS A 100 -10.05 -24.22 -7.15
CA LYS A 100 -11.16 -25.11 -6.80
C LYS A 100 -11.86 -24.66 -5.52
N ASN A 101 -11.12 -24.07 -4.59
CA ASN A 101 -11.64 -23.57 -3.33
C ASN A 101 -12.47 -22.28 -3.49
N PHE A 102 -12.43 -21.62 -4.64
CA PHE A 102 -13.08 -20.33 -4.88
C PHE A 102 -14.61 -20.43 -4.83
N ALA A 103 -15.17 -21.60 -5.07
CA ALA A 103 -16.61 -21.81 -4.93
C ALA A 103 -17.13 -21.56 -3.50
N ALA A 104 -16.28 -21.78 -2.48
CA ALA A 104 -16.64 -21.54 -1.08
C ALA A 104 -16.86 -20.05 -0.76
N TYR A 105 -16.16 -19.17 -1.47
CA TYR A 105 -16.27 -17.72 -1.27
C TYR A 105 -17.46 -17.10 -2.01
N ALA A 106 -17.94 -17.72 -3.08
CA ALA A 106 -19.03 -17.19 -3.88
C ALA A 106 -20.33 -17.07 -3.05
N GLY A 107 -21.09 -16.01 -3.32
CA GLY A 107 -22.35 -15.72 -2.65
C GLY A 107 -22.57 -14.24 -2.42
N THR A 108 -23.67 -13.93 -1.74
CA THR A 108 -24.04 -12.56 -1.37
C THR A 108 -23.62 -12.30 0.07
N TYR A 109 -23.05 -11.12 0.30
CA TYR A 109 -22.61 -10.64 1.62
C TYR A 109 -23.33 -9.33 1.91
N GLN A 110 -23.72 -9.12 3.15
CA GLN A 110 -24.49 -7.95 3.57
C GLN A 110 -23.84 -7.29 4.79
N VAL A 111 -23.67 -5.97 4.75
CA VAL A 111 -23.20 -5.16 5.89
C VAL A 111 -24.34 -4.50 6.63
N ALA A 112 -25.44 -4.16 5.92
CA ALA A 112 -26.66 -3.59 6.47
C ALA A 112 -27.83 -3.90 5.51
N PRO A 113 -29.09 -3.81 5.94
CA PRO A 113 -30.24 -3.99 5.06
C PRO A 113 -30.14 -3.17 3.77
N GLY A 114 -30.27 -3.83 2.61
CA GLY A 114 -30.13 -3.21 1.29
C GLY A 114 -28.70 -2.91 0.82
N ASN A 115 -27.69 -3.11 1.67
CA ASN A 115 -26.30 -2.93 1.30
C ASN A 115 -25.60 -4.27 1.13
N THR A 116 -25.55 -4.73 -0.12
CA THR A 116 -25.00 -6.04 -0.48
C THR A 116 -23.75 -5.93 -1.36
N LEU A 117 -22.96 -6.98 -1.29
CA LEU A 117 -21.78 -7.23 -2.11
C LEU A 117 -21.86 -8.66 -2.60
N VAL A 118 -21.71 -8.86 -3.90
CA VAL A 118 -21.74 -10.19 -4.51
C VAL A 118 -20.31 -10.62 -4.83
N ILE A 119 -19.97 -11.83 -4.42
CA ILE A 119 -18.75 -12.53 -4.84
C ILE A 119 -19.13 -13.56 -5.86
N SER A 120 -18.60 -13.45 -7.07
CA SER A 120 -18.80 -14.39 -8.17
C SER A 120 -17.50 -15.07 -8.57
N ARG A 121 -17.63 -16.29 -9.12
CA ARG A 121 -16.52 -17.04 -9.71
C ARG A 121 -16.71 -17.13 -11.21
N GLU A 122 -15.73 -16.67 -11.98
CA GLU A 122 -15.78 -16.67 -13.45
C GLU A 122 -14.40 -17.10 -13.98
N GLY A 123 -14.36 -18.08 -14.87
CA GLY A 123 -13.10 -18.53 -15.51
C GLY A 123 -11.97 -18.97 -14.56
N GLY A 124 -12.30 -19.36 -13.31
CA GLY A 124 -11.29 -19.71 -12.31
C GLY A 124 -10.77 -18.53 -11.50
N GLN A 125 -11.32 -17.35 -11.67
CA GLN A 125 -11.03 -16.12 -10.93
C GLN A 125 -12.22 -15.74 -10.03
N LEU A 126 -11.96 -14.95 -8.99
CA LEU A 126 -12.98 -14.36 -8.13
C LEU A 126 -13.16 -12.89 -8.47
N TYR A 127 -14.40 -12.46 -8.40
CA TYR A 127 -14.79 -11.06 -8.57
C TYR A 127 -15.69 -10.63 -7.44
N ARG A 128 -15.55 -9.36 -7.05
CA ARG A 128 -16.53 -8.70 -6.19
C ARG A 128 -17.30 -7.65 -6.96
N GLN A 129 -18.58 -7.49 -6.63
CA GLN A 129 -19.43 -6.45 -7.20
C GLN A 129 -20.32 -5.85 -6.12
N ARG A 130 -20.35 -4.54 -6.01
CA ARG A 130 -21.20 -3.80 -5.08
C ARG A 130 -22.27 -3.04 -5.86
N GLY A 131 -23.53 -3.47 -5.75
CA GLY A 131 -24.63 -2.90 -6.51
C GLY A 131 -24.37 -3.00 -8.03
N GLU A 132 -24.60 -1.90 -8.74
CA GLU A 132 -24.40 -1.81 -10.19
C GLU A 132 -22.97 -1.39 -10.61
N ARG A 133 -22.03 -1.31 -9.67
CA ARG A 133 -20.64 -0.93 -9.98
C ARG A 133 -19.96 -2.02 -10.82
N PRO A 134 -18.93 -1.66 -11.60
CA PRO A 134 -18.12 -2.66 -12.30
C PRO A 134 -17.60 -3.74 -11.35
N LYS A 135 -17.46 -4.94 -11.87
CA LYS A 135 -16.80 -6.03 -11.14
C LYS A 135 -15.32 -5.71 -10.95
N GLU A 136 -14.83 -5.98 -9.76
CA GLU A 136 -13.42 -5.88 -9.40
C GLU A 136 -12.87 -7.28 -9.17
N GLU A 137 -11.77 -7.62 -9.81
CA GLU A 137 -11.08 -8.89 -9.59
C GLU A 137 -10.51 -8.96 -8.17
N LEU A 138 -10.63 -10.13 -7.54
CA LEU A 138 -9.99 -10.48 -6.29
C LEU A 138 -8.79 -11.39 -6.58
N ILE A 139 -7.60 -10.84 -6.48
CA ILE A 139 -6.34 -11.55 -6.73
C ILE A 139 -5.92 -12.23 -5.41
N PRO A 140 -5.66 -13.55 -5.41
CA PRO A 140 -5.26 -14.23 -4.19
C PRO A 140 -3.85 -13.81 -3.75
N GLU A 141 -3.65 -13.58 -2.46
CA GLU A 141 -2.35 -13.38 -1.83
C GLU A 141 -1.95 -14.62 -1.00
N ALA A 142 -2.94 -15.19 -0.30
CA ALA A 142 -2.83 -16.43 0.48
C ALA A 142 -4.22 -17.08 0.59
N PRO A 143 -4.34 -18.29 1.14
CA PRO A 143 -5.64 -18.87 1.47
C PRO A 143 -6.48 -17.90 2.30
N ASP A 144 -7.74 -17.69 1.89
CA ASP A 144 -8.71 -16.78 2.49
C ASP A 144 -8.33 -15.29 2.46
N ILE A 145 -7.21 -14.90 1.81
CA ILE A 145 -6.71 -13.51 1.71
C ILE A 145 -6.54 -13.11 0.26
N PHE A 146 -7.18 -11.99 -0.11
CA PHE A 146 -7.18 -11.46 -1.47
C PHE A 146 -6.92 -9.95 -1.46
N PHE A 147 -6.43 -9.44 -2.57
CA PHE A 147 -6.30 -8.00 -2.79
C PHE A 147 -6.95 -7.58 -4.11
N ARG A 148 -7.12 -6.28 -4.30
CA ARG A 148 -7.58 -5.65 -5.53
C ARG A 148 -6.44 -4.84 -6.13
N LYS A 149 -6.21 -4.99 -7.40
CA LYS A 149 -5.12 -4.29 -8.10
C LYS A 149 -5.20 -2.78 -7.91
N GLY A 150 -4.12 -2.17 -7.44
CA GLY A 150 -4.00 -0.72 -7.24
C GLY A 150 -4.84 -0.16 -6.08
N VAL A 151 -5.36 -1.03 -5.20
CA VAL A 151 -6.20 -0.61 -4.06
C VAL A 151 -5.59 -1.11 -2.77
N GLU A 152 -5.21 -0.16 -1.90
CA GLU A 152 -4.73 -0.49 -0.57
C GLU A 152 -5.80 -1.24 0.24
N GLY A 153 -5.33 -2.21 1.04
CA GLY A 153 -6.20 -3.06 1.85
C GLY A 153 -6.25 -4.51 1.37
N ARG A 154 -7.04 -5.30 2.08
CA ARG A 154 -7.23 -6.74 1.82
C ARG A 154 -8.69 -7.12 1.94
N ILE A 155 -9.08 -8.13 1.21
CA ILE A 155 -10.33 -8.85 1.40
C ILE A 155 -9.98 -10.17 2.07
N LEU A 156 -10.49 -10.37 3.28
CA LEU A 156 -10.30 -11.61 4.03
C LEU A 156 -11.63 -12.34 4.13
N PHE A 157 -11.60 -13.66 3.98
CA PHE A 157 -12.77 -14.49 4.23
C PHE A 157 -12.59 -15.22 5.57
N ARG A 158 -13.57 -15.09 6.42
CA ARG A 158 -13.58 -15.75 7.72
C ARG A 158 -14.54 -16.95 7.70
N ARG A 159 -14.03 -18.08 8.20
CA ARG A 159 -14.79 -19.32 8.31
C ARG A 159 -15.35 -19.47 9.70
N GLY A 160 -16.55 -20.01 9.79
CA GLY A 160 -17.14 -20.44 11.05
C GLY A 160 -16.56 -21.78 11.53
N GLU A 161 -17.04 -22.25 12.67
CA GLU A 161 -16.63 -23.52 13.29
C GLU A 161 -16.90 -24.75 12.39
N ASN A 162 -17.88 -24.64 11.49
CA ASN A 162 -18.23 -25.67 10.51
C ASN A 162 -17.31 -25.66 9.27
N GLY A 163 -16.27 -24.79 9.21
CA GLY A 163 -15.35 -24.61 8.11
C GLY A 163 -15.94 -23.87 6.90
N LYS A 164 -17.21 -23.46 6.92
CA LYS A 164 -17.82 -22.68 5.85
C LYS A 164 -17.47 -21.20 5.98
N VAL A 165 -17.36 -20.53 4.83
CA VAL A 165 -17.18 -19.08 4.80
C VAL A 165 -18.46 -18.39 5.25
N GLU A 166 -18.37 -17.60 6.31
CA GLU A 166 -19.50 -16.89 6.92
C GLU A 166 -19.39 -15.37 6.79
N GLU A 167 -18.17 -14.85 6.66
CA GLU A 167 -17.95 -13.41 6.60
C GLU A 167 -16.88 -13.05 5.54
N LEU A 168 -17.05 -11.88 4.98
CA LEU A 168 -16.05 -11.16 4.22
C LEU A 168 -15.67 -9.92 5.02
N ILE A 169 -14.37 -9.70 5.19
CA ILE A 169 -13.80 -8.55 5.87
C ILE A 169 -13.10 -7.70 4.83
N ASP A 170 -13.62 -6.49 4.57
CA ASP A 170 -12.96 -5.48 3.75
C ASP A 170 -12.06 -4.65 4.67
N ARG A 171 -10.79 -5.04 4.79
CA ARG A 171 -9.79 -4.35 5.59
C ARG A 171 -9.22 -3.19 4.80
N ARG A 172 -9.31 -1.99 5.39
CA ARG A 172 -8.76 -0.76 4.82
C ARG A 172 -7.93 -0.07 5.88
N ASN A 173 -6.69 0.22 5.56
CA ASN A 173 -5.75 0.73 6.55
C ASN A 173 -5.72 -0.22 7.78
N ASN A 174 -6.18 0.25 8.92
CA ASN A 174 -6.25 -0.52 10.17
C ASN A 174 -7.70 -0.83 10.60
N GLU A 175 -8.68 -0.67 9.72
CA GLU A 175 -10.10 -0.79 10.03
C GLU A 175 -10.75 -1.88 9.19
N ASP A 176 -11.63 -2.65 9.81
CA ASP A 176 -12.36 -3.76 9.20
C ASP A 176 -13.84 -3.42 9.02
N VAL A 177 -14.32 -3.56 7.79
CA VAL A 177 -15.76 -3.57 7.48
C VAL A 177 -16.20 -5.00 7.28
N ILE A 178 -17.03 -5.51 8.18
CA ILE A 178 -17.47 -6.91 8.20
C ILE A 178 -18.79 -7.05 7.44
N TRP A 179 -18.80 -7.93 6.46
CA TRP A 179 -19.95 -8.32 5.64
C TRP A 179 -20.32 -9.77 5.96
N LYS A 180 -21.53 -10.01 6.42
CA LYS A 180 -22.00 -11.38 6.72
C LYS A 180 -22.54 -12.04 5.47
N LYS A 181 -22.18 -13.29 5.25
CA LYS A 181 -22.74 -14.08 4.16
C LYS A 181 -24.21 -14.34 4.41
N VAL A 182 -25.04 -14.06 3.41
CA VAL A 182 -26.49 -14.28 3.48
C VAL A 182 -26.90 -15.45 2.56
N PRO A 183 -28.02 -16.12 2.84
CA PRO A 183 -28.53 -17.23 2.03
C PRO A 183 -28.74 -16.89 0.58
#